data_c08d43c9e5901c651ee454fc82ba1cd2
#
_entry.id   c08d43c9e5901c651ee454fc82ba1cd2
#
_cell.length_a   1.000
_cell.length_b   1.000
_cell.length_c   1.000
_cell.angle_alpha   90.00
_cell.angle_beta   90.00
_cell.angle_gamma   90.00
#
_symmetry.space_group_name_H-M   'P 1'
#
loop_
_entity.id
_entity.type
_entity.pdbx_description
1 polymer ?
#
loop_
_entity_poly.entity_id
_entity_poly.type
_entity_poly.pdbx_seq_one_letter_code
_entity_poly.pdbx_strand_id
1 'polypeptide(L)'
;NAGVMYINLREWLKQRLTEKFFDLLSDESIIKKLKYPDQDILNLMFLHHAKILPRKYNCIYTIKSEFEEKNSEYYTRFINDDTVFIHYTGITKPWHDWANYASADYFRNIYNISPWRNIPYKKAVKKHEYKEKYKHLLYQKKFLDGVFTAIKYNVMKG
;
A
#
# COMPACT_ATOMS: atom_id res chain seq x y z
N ASN A 1 0.68 9.68 7.87
CA ASN A 1 0.70 8.93 6.61
C ASN A 1 0.16 9.81 5.49
N ALA A 2 0.97 10.07 4.47
CA ALA A 2 0.62 10.93 3.32
C ALA A 2 -0.31 10.26 2.29
N GLY A 3 -0.63 8.98 2.45
CA GLY A 3 -1.46 8.23 1.49
C GLY A 3 -2.92 8.66 1.43
N VAL A 4 -3.46 9.24 2.53
CA VAL A 4 -4.81 9.83 2.58
C VAL A 4 -4.74 11.11 3.40
N MET A 5 -5.04 12.23 2.75
CA MET A 5 -5.06 13.55 3.38
C MET A 5 -6.32 14.31 3.01
N TYR A 6 -6.88 15.05 3.96
CA TYR A 6 -7.91 16.05 3.72
C TYR A 6 -7.29 17.43 3.88
N ILE A 7 -7.28 18.21 2.80
CA ILE A 7 -6.54 19.47 2.72
C ILE A 7 -7.52 20.63 2.58
N ASN A 8 -7.36 21.67 3.40
CA ASN A 8 -7.97 22.97 3.15
C ASN A 8 -7.19 23.70 2.05
N LEU A 9 -7.62 23.55 0.80
CA LEU A 9 -6.91 24.10 -0.36
C LEU A 9 -6.77 25.62 -0.30
N ARG A 10 -7.78 26.36 0.24
CA ARG A 10 -7.69 27.82 0.39
C ARG A 10 -6.53 28.21 1.28
N GLU A 11 -6.41 27.60 2.44
CA GLU A 11 -5.30 27.87 3.37
C GLU A 11 -3.97 27.40 2.82
N TRP A 12 -3.95 26.26 2.12
CA TRP A 12 -2.75 25.76 1.44
C TRP A 12 -2.17 26.78 0.46
N LEU A 13 -3.03 27.34 -0.41
CA LEU A 13 -2.62 28.34 -1.40
C LEU A 13 -2.23 29.69 -0.72
N LYS A 14 -3.04 30.17 0.22
CA LYS A 14 -2.78 31.40 0.96
C LYS A 14 -1.44 31.41 1.68
N GLN A 15 -1.07 30.28 2.26
CA GLN A 15 0.18 30.12 3.01
C GLN A 15 1.36 29.68 2.13
N ARG A 16 1.16 29.50 0.81
CA ARG A 16 2.15 29.07 -0.14
C ARG A 16 2.84 27.76 0.31
N LEU A 17 2.05 26.78 0.74
CA LEU A 17 2.59 25.56 1.34
C LEU A 17 3.31 24.66 0.32
N THR A 18 2.99 24.77 -0.97
CA THR A 18 3.71 24.07 -2.04
C THR A 18 5.17 24.52 -2.10
N GLU A 19 5.39 25.82 -2.10
CA GLU A 19 6.75 26.38 -2.13
C GLU A 19 7.51 25.98 -0.88
N LYS A 20 6.93 26.13 0.30
CA LYS A 20 7.54 25.69 1.57
C LYS A 20 7.90 24.21 1.56
N PHE A 21 7.07 23.36 0.96
CA PHE A 21 7.34 21.94 0.82
C PHE A 21 8.59 21.70 -0.02
N PHE A 22 8.71 22.37 -1.16
CA PHE A 22 9.87 22.21 -2.04
C PHE A 22 11.14 22.86 -1.47
N ASP A 23 11.03 23.95 -0.72
CA ASP A 23 12.17 24.55 -0.01
C ASP A 23 12.77 23.55 0.99
N LEU A 24 11.92 22.88 1.80
CA LEU A 24 12.34 21.82 2.72
C LEU A 24 12.91 20.60 2.00
N LEU A 25 12.33 20.23 0.86
CA LEU A 25 12.81 19.13 0.03
C LEU A 25 14.17 19.43 -0.63
N SER A 26 14.52 20.68 -0.79
CA SER A 26 15.80 21.14 -1.36
C SER A 26 16.90 21.31 -0.31
N ASP A 27 16.56 21.24 0.98
CA ASP A 27 17.54 21.38 2.07
C ASP A 27 18.23 20.04 2.34
N GLU A 28 19.50 19.94 1.92
CA GLU A 28 20.31 18.73 2.11
C GLU A 28 20.44 18.29 3.58
N SER A 29 20.41 19.22 4.53
CA SER A 29 20.53 18.92 5.96
C SER A 29 19.28 18.22 6.50
N ILE A 30 18.13 18.50 5.90
CA ILE A 30 16.84 17.90 6.20
C ILE A 30 16.73 16.56 5.47
N ILE A 31 16.92 16.53 4.14
CA ILE A 31 16.73 15.34 3.30
C ILE A 31 17.54 14.14 3.79
N LYS A 32 18.79 14.35 4.20
CA LYS A 32 19.65 13.27 4.70
C LYS A 32 19.11 12.56 5.95
N LYS A 33 18.14 13.14 6.64
CA LYS A 33 17.50 12.59 7.86
C LYS A 33 16.16 11.93 7.57
N LEU A 34 15.58 12.12 6.39
CA LEU A 34 14.26 11.63 6.04
C LEU A 34 14.31 10.16 5.61
N LYS A 35 13.34 9.39 6.07
CA LYS A 35 13.12 8.00 5.64
C LYS A 35 12.08 7.92 4.52
N TYR A 36 11.05 8.72 4.63
CA TYR A 36 9.95 8.85 3.68
C TYR A 36 9.76 10.34 3.36
N PRO A 37 10.49 10.87 2.37
CA PRO A 37 10.63 12.33 2.17
C PRO A 37 9.31 13.08 2.10
N ASP A 38 8.35 12.59 1.34
CA ASP A 38 7.02 13.20 1.20
C ASP A 38 6.26 13.26 2.52
N GLN A 39 6.20 12.13 3.22
CA GLN A 39 5.49 12.02 4.49
C GLN A 39 6.20 12.80 5.60
N ASP A 40 7.52 12.69 5.67
CA ASP A 40 8.30 13.29 6.76
C ASP A 40 8.30 14.82 6.64
N ILE A 41 8.39 15.39 5.42
CA ILE A 41 8.26 16.84 5.21
C ILE A 41 6.85 17.33 5.59
N LEU A 42 5.80 16.63 5.17
CA LEU A 42 4.44 16.99 5.57
C LEU A 42 4.27 16.92 7.10
N ASN A 43 4.85 15.93 7.76
CA ASN A 43 4.84 15.87 9.22
C ASN A 43 5.58 17.05 9.87
N LEU A 44 6.72 17.48 9.30
CA LEU A 44 7.44 18.66 9.77
C LEU A 44 6.62 19.95 9.59
N MET A 45 6.02 20.13 8.41
CA MET A 45 5.21 21.31 8.09
C MET A 45 3.97 21.44 8.97
N PHE A 46 3.35 20.32 9.33
CA PHE A 46 2.09 20.28 10.06
C PHE A 46 2.23 19.77 11.50
N LEU A 47 3.42 19.78 12.05
CA LEU A 47 3.65 19.41 13.44
C LEU A 47 2.76 20.24 14.35
N HIS A 48 1.92 19.59 15.16
CA HIS A 48 0.89 20.18 16.02
C HIS A 48 -0.29 20.90 15.31
N HIS A 49 -0.30 20.92 13.97
CA HIS A 49 -1.38 21.56 13.20
C HIS A 49 -2.24 20.58 12.40
N ALA A 50 -1.91 19.29 12.41
CA ALA A 50 -2.68 18.25 11.74
C ALA A 50 -3.79 17.70 12.65
N LYS A 51 -5.01 17.60 12.12
CA LYS A 51 -6.11 16.87 12.77
C LYS A 51 -6.03 15.40 12.35
N ILE A 52 -5.84 14.51 13.32
CA ILE A 52 -5.88 13.07 13.07
C ILE A 52 -7.33 12.63 12.87
N LEU A 53 -7.62 12.06 11.71
CA LEU A 53 -8.93 11.51 11.40
C LEU A 53 -9.08 10.10 12.00
N PRO A 54 -10.32 9.67 12.32
CA PRO A 54 -10.59 8.27 12.68
C PRO A 54 -10.06 7.28 11.66
N ARG A 55 -9.59 6.11 12.14
CA ARG A 55 -8.96 5.05 11.33
C ARG A 55 -9.79 4.65 10.11
N LYS A 56 -11.11 4.69 10.19
CA LYS A 56 -12.01 4.34 9.10
C LYS A 56 -11.76 5.12 7.80
N TYR A 57 -11.22 6.33 7.89
CA TYR A 57 -10.86 7.17 6.73
C TYR A 57 -9.48 6.86 6.14
N ASN A 58 -8.70 6.00 6.77
CA ASN A 58 -7.44 5.48 6.24
C ASN A 58 -7.13 4.16 6.96
N CYS A 59 -7.91 3.14 6.65
CA CYS A 59 -7.69 1.81 7.20
C CYS A 59 -6.46 1.19 6.53
N ILE A 60 -5.30 1.36 7.14
CA ILE A 60 -4.05 0.79 6.66
C ILE A 60 -4.07 -0.72 6.88
N TYR A 61 -3.89 -1.46 5.80
CA TYR A 61 -3.90 -2.92 5.80
C TYR A 61 -2.83 -3.48 4.87
N THR A 62 -2.24 -4.61 5.24
CA THR A 62 -1.34 -5.37 4.37
C THR A 62 -1.85 -6.80 4.21
N ILE A 63 -1.98 -7.25 2.96
CA ILE A 63 -2.35 -8.64 2.64
C ILE A 63 -1.34 -9.64 3.23
N LYS A 64 -0.08 -9.22 3.43
CA LYS A 64 0.92 -10.05 4.10
C LYS A 64 0.53 -10.39 5.55
N SER A 65 -0.12 -9.51 6.27
CA SER A 65 -0.60 -9.78 7.63
C SER A 65 -1.64 -10.89 7.66
N GLU A 66 -2.58 -10.92 6.71
CA GLU A 66 -3.56 -12.01 6.56
C GLU A 66 -2.86 -13.35 6.29
N PHE A 67 -1.83 -13.35 5.45
CA PHE A 67 -0.99 -14.51 5.18
C PHE A 67 -0.25 -15.00 6.43
N GLU A 68 0.38 -14.10 7.21
CA GLU A 68 1.18 -14.43 8.39
C GLU A 68 0.31 -14.95 9.53
N GLU A 69 -0.88 -14.40 9.72
CA GLU A 69 -1.85 -14.84 10.73
C GLU A 69 -2.53 -16.18 10.39
N LYS A 70 -2.39 -16.66 9.15
CA LYS A 70 -3.01 -17.90 8.67
C LYS A 70 -4.51 -17.98 8.93
N ASN A 71 -5.18 -16.84 9.01
CA ASN A 71 -6.59 -16.68 9.28
C ASN A 71 -7.24 -15.82 8.20
N SER A 72 -8.16 -16.42 7.43
CA SER A 72 -8.87 -15.71 6.36
C SER A 72 -9.78 -14.59 6.85
N GLU A 73 -10.13 -14.58 8.13
CA GLU A 73 -10.96 -13.55 8.75
C GLU A 73 -10.13 -12.47 9.50
N TYR A 74 -8.81 -12.61 9.53
CA TYR A 74 -7.93 -11.66 10.23
C TYR A 74 -8.20 -10.21 9.83
N TYR A 75 -8.48 -9.96 8.56
CA TYR A 75 -8.74 -8.63 8.04
C TYR A 75 -9.98 -7.96 8.67
N THR A 76 -10.97 -8.72 9.14
CA THR A 76 -12.20 -8.19 9.75
C THR A 76 -11.93 -7.37 11.02
N ARG A 77 -10.79 -7.61 11.68
CA ARG A 77 -10.33 -6.78 12.81
C ARG A 77 -9.97 -5.36 12.39
N PHE A 78 -9.66 -5.14 11.12
CA PHE A 78 -9.18 -3.88 10.58
C PHE A 78 -10.14 -3.26 9.58
N ILE A 79 -10.82 -4.09 8.80
CA ILE A 79 -11.75 -3.70 7.74
C ILE A 79 -13.13 -4.19 8.15
N ASN A 80 -14.08 -3.28 8.29
CA ASN A 80 -15.47 -3.55 8.69
C ASN A 80 -16.42 -2.60 7.94
N ASP A 81 -17.72 -2.68 8.22
CA ASP A 81 -18.76 -1.92 7.53
C ASP A 81 -18.61 -0.40 7.67
N ASP A 82 -17.94 0.08 8.73
CA ASP A 82 -17.64 1.51 8.94
C ASP A 82 -16.43 2.00 8.14
N THR A 83 -15.68 1.09 7.50
CA THR A 83 -14.46 1.45 6.75
C THR A 83 -14.81 2.23 5.49
N VAL A 84 -14.32 3.47 5.39
CA VAL A 84 -14.52 4.33 4.22
C VAL A 84 -13.45 4.11 3.16
N PHE A 85 -12.17 4.02 3.58
CA PHE A 85 -11.04 3.75 2.68
C PHE A 85 -10.17 2.63 3.22
N ILE A 86 -9.90 1.64 2.36
CA ILE A 86 -8.91 0.59 2.60
C ILE A 86 -7.61 1.00 1.91
N HIS A 87 -6.56 1.19 2.70
CA HIS A 87 -5.23 1.54 2.19
C HIS A 87 -4.34 0.30 2.20
N TYR A 88 -4.28 -0.41 1.09
CA TYR A 88 -3.42 -1.58 0.94
C TYR A 88 -1.94 -1.17 0.86
N THR A 89 -1.20 -1.43 1.92
CA THR A 89 0.25 -1.18 2.02
C THR A 89 1.06 -2.44 1.69
N GLY A 90 2.39 -2.33 1.69
CA GLY A 90 3.28 -3.47 1.40
C GLY A 90 3.42 -3.78 -0.09
N ILE A 91 4.18 -4.83 -0.41
CA ILE A 91 4.55 -5.22 -1.78
C ILE A 91 3.37 -5.87 -2.48
N THR A 92 2.72 -6.84 -1.83
CA THR A 92 1.54 -7.52 -2.38
C THR A 92 0.32 -6.62 -2.31
N LYS A 93 -0.29 -6.37 -3.47
CA LYS A 93 -1.46 -5.51 -3.63
C LYS A 93 -2.65 -6.33 -4.16
N PRO A 94 -3.90 -5.91 -3.93
CA PRO A 94 -5.08 -6.68 -4.36
C PRO A 94 -5.19 -6.87 -5.88
N TRP A 95 -4.50 -6.04 -6.67
CA TRP A 95 -4.45 -6.15 -8.13
C TRP A 95 -3.31 -7.02 -8.65
N HIS A 96 -2.57 -7.72 -7.77
CA HIS A 96 -1.58 -8.71 -8.19
C HIS A 96 -2.24 -10.07 -8.44
N ASP A 97 -1.75 -10.81 -9.44
CA ASP A 97 -2.29 -12.11 -9.84
C ASP A 97 -2.16 -13.20 -8.75
N TRP A 98 -1.27 -13.00 -7.78
CA TRP A 98 -1.05 -13.90 -6.64
C TRP A 98 -1.77 -13.47 -5.34
N ALA A 99 -2.45 -12.33 -5.34
CA ALA A 99 -3.12 -11.79 -4.15
C ALA A 99 -4.53 -12.39 -3.99
N ASN A 100 -4.64 -13.71 -3.86
CA ASN A 100 -5.91 -14.41 -3.70
C ASN A 100 -6.26 -14.57 -2.21
N TYR A 101 -6.76 -13.47 -1.61
CA TYR A 101 -7.15 -13.38 -0.20
C TYR A 101 -8.51 -12.69 -0.09
N ALA A 102 -9.25 -13.00 0.98
CA ALA A 102 -10.59 -12.45 1.20
C ALA A 102 -10.60 -10.92 1.27
N SER A 103 -9.61 -10.31 1.90
CA SER A 103 -9.48 -8.85 1.93
C SER A 103 -9.26 -8.19 0.57
N ALA A 104 -8.78 -8.94 -0.43
CA ALA A 104 -8.62 -8.43 -1.79
C ALA A 104 -9.95 -8.37 -2.56
N ASP A 105 -11.01 -9.02 -2.07
CA ASP A 105 -12.31 -9.05 -2.75
C ASP A 105 -12.99 -7.69 -2.78
N TYR A 106 -12.73 -6.82 -1.81
CA TYR A 106 -13.19 -5.43 -1.87
C TYR A 106 -12.71 -4.72 -3.14
N PHE A 107 -11.44 -4.87 -3.48
CA PHE A 107 -10.89 -4.34 -4.73
C PHE A 107 -11.49 -5.05 -5.95
N ARG A 108 -11.55 -6.39 -5.93
CA ARG A 108 -12.01 -7.21 -7.07
C ARG A 108 -13.46 -6.93 -7.43
N ASN A 109 -14.32 -6.77 -6.44
CA ASN A 109 -15.73 -6.47 -6.66
C ASN A 109 -15.90 -5.15 -7.43
N ILE A 110 -15.17 -4.09 -7.03
CA ILE A 110 -15.21 -2.82 -7.75
C ILE A 110 -14.52 -2.92 -9.11
N TYR A 111 -13.39 -3.64 -9.19
CA TYR A 111 -12.68 -3.86 -10.44
C TYR A 111 -13.56 -4.52 -11.50
N ASN A 112 -14.32 -5.56 -11.14
CA ASN A 112 -15.17 -6.33 -12.07
C ASN A 112 -16.31 -5.50 -12.70
N ILE A 113 -16.75 -4.43 -12.04
CA ILE A 113 -17.78 -3.51 -12.55
C ILE A 113 -17.20 -2.22 -13.16
N SER A 114 -15.89 -2.03 -13.06
CA SER A 114 -15.19 -0.84 -13.53
C SER A 114 -14.91 -0.89 -15.04
N PRO A 115 -14.61 0.25 -15.68
CA PRO A 115 -14.12 0.27 -17.07
C PRO A 115 -12.84 -0.53 -17.30
N TRP A 116 -12.06 -0.77 -16.25
CA TRP A 116 -10.78 -1.51 -16.29
C TRP A 116 -10.91 -3.03 -16.13
N ARG A 117 -12.13 -3.57 -16.00
CA ARG A 117 -12.37 -5.02 -15.76
C ARG A 117 -11.68 -5.98 -16.75
N ASN A 118 -11.31 -5.49 -17.92
CA ASN A 118 -10.62 -6.29 -18.94
C ASN A 118 -9.07 -6.17 -18.90
N ILE A 119 -8.52 -5.34 -18.01
CA ILE A 119 -7.07 -5.21 -17.87
C ILE A 119 -6.57 -6.38 -16.99
N PRO A 120 -5.62 -7.22 -17.45
CA PRO A 120 -5.13 -8.33 -16.64
C PRO A 120 -4.52 -7.86 -15.31
N TYR A 121 -4.66 -8.67 -14.26
CA TYR A 121 -3.96 -8.44 -13.00
C TYR A 121 -2.46 -8.38 -13.21
N LYS A 122 -1.79 -7.54 -12.42
CA LYS A 122 -0.35 -7.31 -12.53
C LYS A 122 0.42 -8.56 -12.15
N LYS A 123 1.32 -9.00 -13.05
CA LYS A 123 2.27 -10.09 -12.82
C LYS A 123 3.50 -9.59 -12.07
N ALA A 124 4.20 -10.50 -11.38
CA ALA A 124 5.50 -10.19 -10.77
C ALA A 124 6.53 -9.89 -11.87
N VAL A 125 7.27 -8.80 -11.70
CA VAL A 125 8.34 -8.35 -12.60
C VAL A 125 9.66 -8.22 -11.84
N LYS A 126 9.64 -7.58 -10.67
CA LYS A 126 10.85 -7.32 -9.87
C LYS A 126 11.17 -8.49 -8.95
N LYS A 127 12.45 -8.69 -8.63
CA LYS A 127 12.93 -9.77 -7.76
C LYS A 127 12.16 -9.85 -6.42
N HIS A 128 11.93 -8.72 -5.76
CA HIS A 128 11.19 -8.70 -4.50
C HIS A 128 9.71 -9.08 -4.68
N GLU A 129 9.08 -8.81 -5.83
CA GLU A 129 7.72 -9.27 -6.14
C GLU A 129 7.67 -10.78 -6.32
N TYR A 130 8.68 -11.39 -6.98
CA TYR A 130 8.81 -12.86 -7.07
C TYR A 130 8.98 -13.51 -5.71
N LYS A 131 9.75 -12.87 -4.79
CA LYS A 131 9.91 -13.32 -3.41
C LYS A 131 8.57 -13.37 -2.68
N GLU A 132 7.75 -12.34 -2.81
CA GLU A 132 6.42 -12.34 -2.19
C GLU A 132 5.49 -13.34 -2.91
N LYS A 133 5.48 -13.36 -4.24
CA LYS A 133 4.63 -14.26 -5.03
C LYS A 133 4.81 -15.73 -4.64
N TYR A 134 6.06 -16.26 -4.57
CA TYR A 134 6.23 -17.68 -4.25
C TYR A 134 5.75 -18.00 -2.82
N LYS A 135 5.97 -17.11 -1.85
CA LYS A 135 5.49 -17.31 -0.48
C LYS A 135 3.96 -17.37 -0.42
N HIS A 136 3.30 -16.43 -1.08
CA HIS A 136 1.84 -16.39 -1.14
C HIS A 136 1.26 -17.63 -1.86
N LEU A 137 1.89 -18.08 -2.94
CA LEU A 137 1.48 -19.29 -3.66
C LEU A 137 1.60 -20.56 -2.79
N LEU A 138 2.71 -20.71 -2.06
CA LEU A 138 2.91 -21.83 -1.12
C LEU A 138 1.87 -21.81 -0.01
N TYR A 139 1.59 -20.64 0.55
CA TYR A 139 0.54 -20.48 1.56
C TYR A 139 -0.84 -20.87 1.02
N GLN A 140 -1.15 -20.49 -0.21
CA GLN A 140 -2.39 -20.86 -0.91
C GLN A 140 -2.42 -22.33 -1.37
N LYS A 141 -1.46 -23.17 -0.94
CA LYS A 141 -1.30 -24.57 -1.33
C LYS A 141 -1.09 -24.81 -2.84
N LYS A 142 -0.69 -23.78 -3.58
CA LYS A 142 -0.29 -23.86 -5.00
C LYS A 142 1.19 -24.23 -5.09
N PHE A 143 1.52 -25.46 -4.66
CA PHE A 143 2.90 -25.87 -4.43
C PHE A 143 3.75 -25.86 -5.70
N LEU A 144 3.25 -26.38 -6.83
CA LEU A 144 3.99 -26.39 -8.09
C LEU A 144 4.35 -24.96 -8.54
N ASP A 145 3.35 -24.09 -8.62
CA ASP A 145 3.57 -22.69 -9.00
C ASP A 145 4.49 -21.96 -8.01
N GLY A 146 4.36 -22.27 -6.73
CA GLY A 146 5.21 -21.73 -5.67
C GLY A 146 6.68 -22.11 -5.86
N VAL A 147 6.96 -23.40 -6.11
CA VAL A 147 8.32 -23.90 -6.34
C VAL A 147 8.92 -23.31 -7.62
N PHE A 148 8.20 -23.31 -8.74
CA PHE A 148 8.67 -22.70 -9.98
C PHE A 148 8.97 -21.21 -9.81
N THR A 149 8.10 -20.50 -9.07
CA THR A 149 8.31 -19.07 -8.77
C THR A 149 9.52 -18.84 -7.87
N ALA A 150 9.77 -19.73 -6.90
CA ALA A 150 10.95 -19.69 -6.03
C ALA A 150 12.26 -19.92 -6.80
N ILE A 151 12.27 -20.89 -7.73
CA ILE A 151 13.41 -21.12 -8.63
C ILE A 151 13.69 -19.84 -9.43
N LYS A 152 12.66 -19.26 -10.04
CA LYS A 152 12.80 -18.00 -10.79
C LYS A 152 13.35 -16.87 -9.94
N TYR A 153 12.86 -16.69 -8.71
CA TYR A 153 13.40 -15.73 -7.77
C TYR A 153 14.90 -15.91 -7.52
N ASN A 154 15.36 -17.16 -7.34
CA ASN A 154 16.77 -17.44 -7.04
C ASN A 154 17.69 -17.22 -8.26
N VAL A 155 17.20 -17.45 -9.47
CA VAL A 155 17.96 -17.23 -10.71
C VAL A 155 18.05 -15.74 -11.09
N MET A 156 17.10 -14.91 -10.66
CA MET A 156 17.13 -13.47 -10.94
C MET A 156 18.32 -12.81 -10.23
N LYS A 157 19.22 -12.22 -11.03
CA LYS A 157 20.25 -11.30 -10.50
C LYS A 157 19.58 -10.09 -9.85
N GLY A 158 20.15 -9.61 -8.76
CA GLY A 158 19.64 -8.48 -8.00
C GLY A 158 19.68 -7.18 -8.80
#